data_4dc6884371f8624dc710ca46c06f42db
#
_entry.id   4dc6884371f8624dc710ca46c06f42db
#
_cell.length_a   1.000
_cell.length_b   1.000
_cell.length_c   1.000
_cell.angle_alpha   90.00
_cell.angle_beta   90.00
_cell.angle_gamma   90.00
#
_symmetry.space_group_name_H-M   'P 1'
#
loop_
_entity.id
_entity.type
_entity.pdbx_description
1 polymer ?
#
loop_
_entity_poly.entity_id
_entity_poly.type
_entity_poly.pdbx_seq_one_letter_code
_entity_poly.pdbx_strand_id
1 'polypeptide(L)'
;YEAEIQNRGENNDYKIIDLTVANNKGWLVVVYDPSDVHIMKSRAFKTPNNDGKENLIDMTKRYGATIGVNGGGFYDDGKVSKDIPFGYIIENGKVIYKSHSRESDIIGMSNDNKLMLVHATGEKAVEMGMRDGLEFGPFLIIDGKRQTNLKPTKAARNMIAQRDDGIILFLVTDGLSYSGITFNEGIDVLEKYGATTAANLDGGASTQLVVNGELLNSPKNALGIPIPKGRTVVNGWGVFID
;
A
#
# COMPACT_ATOMS: atom_id res chain seq x y z
N TYR A 1 -16.19 -7.92 14.05
CA TYR A 1 -15.47 -7.47 12.85
C TYR A 1 -16.44 -7.18 11.70
N GLU A 2 -17.32 -8.11 11.35
CA GLU A 2 -18.29 -7.89 10.27
C GLU A 2 -19.25 -6.74 10.58
N ALA A 3 -19.82 -6.70 11.78
CA ALA A 3 -20.68 -5.60 12.21
C ALA A 3 -19.93 -4.24 12.21
N GLU A 4 -18.64 -4.26 12.50
CA GLU A 4 -17.78 -3.08 12.49
C GLU A 4 -17.56 -2.54 11.08
N ILE A 5 -17.38 -3.43 10.10
CA ILE A 5 -17.34 -3.07 8.68
C ILE A 5 -18.69 -2.53 8.21
N GLN A 6 -19.79 -3.23 8.50
CA GLN A 6 -21.12 -2.87 8.00
C GLN A 6 -21.70 -1.59 8.63
N ASN A 7 -21.27 -1.25 9.83
CA ASN A 7 -21.62 0.03 10.47
C ASN A 7 -20.74 1.17 9.91
N ARG A 8 -21.18 1.77 8.83
CA ARG A 8 -20.45 2.84 8.12
C ARG A 8 -20.39 4.16 8.90
N GLY A 9 -21.25 4.35 9.93
CA GLY A 9 -21.34 5.60 10.66
C GLY A 9 -21.89 6.73 9.80
N GLU A 10 -21.34 7.95 9.98
CA GLU A 10 -21.75 9.14 9.22
C GLU A 10 -21.10 9.22 7.83
N ASN A 11 -19.97 8.56 7.65
CA ASN A 11 -19.23 8.52 6.39
C ASN A 11 -19.50 7.20 5.66
N ASN A 12 -20.15 7.28 4.49
CA ASN A 12 -20.49 6.11 3.69
C ASN A 12 -19.37 5.67 2.73
N ASP A 13 -18.31 6.48 2.54
CA ASP A 13 -17.29 6.25 1.54
C ASP A 13 -16.12 5.46 2.10
N TYR A 14 -15.70 5.78 3.32
CA TYR A 14 -14.63 5.08 4.02
C TYR A 14 -14.82 5.07 5.54
N LYS A 15 -14.07 4.21 6.19
CA LYS A 15 -13.99 4.15 7.66
C LYS A 15 -12.56 3.85 8.07
N ILE A 16 -12.13 4.43 9.19
CA ILE A 16 -10.84 4.11 9.80
C ILE A 16 -11.10 3.48 11.16
N ILE A 17 -10.58 2.28 11.35
CA ILE A 17 -10.70 1.51 12.59
C ILE A 17 -9.33 1.51 13.27
N ASP A 18 -9.27 2.07 14.47
CA ASP A 18 -8.07 2.01 15.30
C ASP A 18 -7.86 0.58 15.83
N LEU A 19 -6.64 0.09 15.71
CA LEU A 19 -6.25 -1.26 16.11
C LEU A 19 -5.03 -1.25 17.02
N THR A 20 -4.89 -2.34 17.78
CA THR A 20 -3.63 -2.73 18.40
C THR A 20 -3.26 -4.12 17.89
N VAL A 21 -2.12 -4.23 17.22
CA VAL A 21 -1.63 -5.48 16.65
C VAL A 21 -0.25 -5.78 17.23
N ALA A 22 -0.12 -6.89 17.96
CA ALA A 22 1.13 -7.28 18.65
C ALA A 22 1.77 -6.11 19.42
N ASN A 23 0.97 -5.39 20.20
CA ASN A 23 1.34 -4.19 20.97
C ASN A 23 1.76 -2.96 20.14
N ASN A 24 1.53 -2.96 18.85
CA ASN A 24 1.75 -1.80 18.00
C ASN A 24 0.43 -1.11 17.65
N LYS A 25 0.48 0.21 17.56
CA LYS A 25 -0.65 0.97 17.04
C LYS A 25 -0.83 0.67 15.57
N GLY A 26 -2.07 0.49 15.16
CA GLY A 26 -2.43 0.20 13.78
C GLY A 26 -3.75 0.83 13.39
N TRP A 27 -4.01 0.86 12.11
CA TRP A 27 -5.22 1.38 11.50
C TRP A 27 -5.65 0.46 10.38
N LEU A 28 -6.94 0.15 10.34
CA LEU A 28 -7.57 -0.48 9.20
C LEU A 28 -8.42 0.56 8.49
N VAL A 29 -8.00 0.92 7.29
CA VAL A 29 -8.79 1.78 6.39
C VAL A 29 -9.71 0.88 5.60
N VAL A 30 -11.00 1.12 5.69
CA VAL A 30 -12.06 0.42 4.95
C VAL A 30 -12.57 1.35 3.87
N VAL A 31 -12.42 0.98 2.61
CA VAL A 31 -12.90 1.75 1.44
C VAL A 31 -14.04 0.98 0.82
N TYR A 32 -15.24 1.54 0.86
CA TYR A 32 -16.46 0.82 0.48
C TYR A 32 -16.65 0.70 -1.03
N ASP A 33 -16.18 1.66 -1.81
CA ASP A 33 -16.18 1.58 -3.27
C ASP A 33 -14.75 1.36 -3.80
N PRO A 34 -14.45 0.17 -4.34
CA PRO A 34 -13.11 -0.11 -4.87
C PRO A 34 -12.76 0.74 -6.12
N SER A 35 -13.75 1.37 -6.75
CA SER A 35 -13.49 2.27 -7.88
C SER A 35 -12.79 3.57 -7.46
N ASP A 36 -12.83 3.92 -6.17
CA ASP A 36 -12.16 5.10 -5.62
C ASP A 36 -10.65 4.89 -5.42
N VAL A 37 -10.15 3.66 -5.58
CA VAL A 37 -8.74 3.31 -5.31
C VAL A 37 -7.91 3.37 -6.59
N HIS A 38 -6.94 4.29 -6.64
CA HIS A 38 -6.05 4.49 -7.78
C HIS A 38 -4.60 4.64 -7.34
N ILE A 39 -3.68 4.34 -8.26
CA ILE A 39 -2.26 4.56 -8.02
C ILE A 39 -1.93 6.05 -8.09
N MET A 40 -0.95 6.46 -7.29
CA MET A 40 -0.31 7.78 -7.34
C MET A 40 1.18 7.59 -7.55
N LYS A 41 1.82 8.54 -8.24
CA LYS A 41 3.26 8.55 -8.46
C LYS A 41 3.89 9.86 -8.00
N SER A 42 5.14 9.82 -7.56
CA SER A 42 5.87 11.03 -7.20
C SER A 42 6.19 11.88 -8.44
N ARG A 43 6.47 13.15 -8.24
CA ARG A 43 6.93 14.04 -9.32
C ARG A 43 8.22 13.57 -9.95
N ALA A 44 9.10 12.99 -9.15
CA ALA A 44 10.47 12.61 -9.54
C ALA A 44 10.63 11.18 -10.02
N PHE A 45 9.55 10.43 -10.18
CA PHE A 45 9.62 8.98 -10.40
C PHE A 45 10.44 8.53 -11.62
N LYS A 46 10.74 9.42 -12.57
CA LYS A 46 11.59 9.12 -13.74
C LYS A 46 12.95 9.83 -13.73
N THR A 47 13.19 10.70 -12.79
CA THR A 47 14.35 11.60 -12.81
C THR A 47 15.12 11.57 -11.50
N PRO A 48 16.14 10.73 -11.38
CA PRO A 48 16.83 10.42 -10.12
C PRO A 48 17.54 11.62 -9.46
N ASN A 49 17.80 12.68 -10.21
CA ASN A 49 18.46 13.90 -9.71
C ASN A 49 17.52 15.08 -9.63
N ASN A 50 16.22 14.84 -9.59
CA ASN A 50 15.23 15.90 -9.60
C ASN A 50 14.98 16.43 -8.19
N ASP A 51 14.77 17.72 -8.08
CA ASP A 51 14.31 18.41 -6.87
C ASP A 51 12.83 18.10 -6.52
N GLY A 52 12.19 17.27 -7.32
CA GLY A 52 10.80 16.87 -7.18
C GLY A 52 10.54 15.72 -6.19
N LYS A 53 11.45 15.46 -5.24
CA LYS A 53 11.22 14.52 -4.13
C LYS A 53 9.91 14.84 -3.43
N GLU A 54 9.14 13.81 -3.14
CA GLU A 54 7.79 14.00 -2.62
C GLU A 54 7.50 13.02 -1.50
N ASN A 55 7.07 13.54 -0.35
CA ASN A 55 6.47 12.70 0.68
C ASN A 55 4.99 12.43 0.34
N LEU A 56 4.40 11.48 1.05
CA LEU A 56 3.02 11.06 0.75
C LEU A 56 2.00 12.18 1.02
N ILE A 57 2.24 13.06 1.99
CA ILE A 57 1.36 14.21 2.28
C ILE A 57 1.24 15.11 1.05
N ASP A 58 2.38 15.48 0.44
CA ASP A 58 2.39 16.34 -0.74
C ASP A 58 1.83 15.62 -1.96
N MET A 59 2.09 14.32 -2.10
CA MET A 59 1.55 13.49 -3.17
C MET A 59 0.02 13.43 -3.13
N THR A 60 -0.57 13.16 -1.96
CA THR A 60 -2.03 13.14 -1.79
C THR A 60 -2.66 14.50 -2.09
N LYS A 61 -2.06 15.59 -1.64
CA LYS A 61 -2.53 16.94 -1.94
C LYS A 61 -2.52 17.24 -3.43
N ARG A 62 -1.44 16.88 -4.11
CA ARG A 62 -1.28 17.13 -5.55
C ARG A 62 -2.28 16.34 -6.39
N TYR A 63 -2.60 15.11 -5.98
CA TYR A 63 -3.60 14.28 -6.65
C TYR A 63 -5.04 14.63 -6.25
N GLY A 64 -5.24 15.29 -5.10
CA GLY A 64 -6.57 15.49 -4.54
C GLY A 64 -7.14 14.24 -3.86
N ALA A 65 -6.27 13.34 -3.40
CA ALA A 65 -6.71 12.13 -2.70
C ALA A 65 -7.08 12.45 -1.25
N THR A 66 -8.18 11.87 -0.79
CA THR A 66 -8.63 11.98 0.62
C THR A 66 -7.75 11.14 1.54
N ILE A 67 -7.36 9.95 1.08
CA ILE A 67 -6.49 9.03 1.81
C ILE A 67 -5.35 8.61 0.89
N GLY A 68 -4.17 8.42 1.46
CA GLY A 68 -3.03 7.83 0.78
C GLY A 68 -2.26 6.88 1.66
N VAL A 69 -1.77 5.80 1.07
CA VAL A 69 -0.76 4.91 1.65
C VAL A 69 0.41 4.80 0.68
N ASN A 70 1.63 4.63 1.19
CA ASN A 70 2.78 4.37 0.32
C ASN A 70 2.64 3.02 -0.38
N GLY A 71 3.31 2.88 -1.50
CA GLY A 71 3.14 1.74 -2.40
C GLY A 71 4.32 0.77 -2.44
N GLY A 72 5.04 0.78 -3.56
CA GLY A 72 6.14 -0.15 -3.82
C GLY A 72 7.51 0.33 -3.41
N GLY A 73 8.50 -0.53 -3.62
CA GLY A 73 9.89 -0.26 -3.31
C GLY A 73 10.57 0.68 -4.30
N PHE A 74 11.70 1.20 -3.88
CA PHE A 74 12.55 2.08 -4.68
C PHE A 74 14.02 1.89 -4.30
N TYR A 75 14.90 2.39 -5.16
CA TYR A 75 16.34 2.34 -4.90
C TYR A 75 16.72 3.28 -3.77
N ASP A 76 17.27 2.70 -2.73
CA ASP A 76 17.74 3.40 -1.55
C ASP A 76 19.08 2.79 -1.13
N ASP A 77 20.15 3.60 -1.13
CA ASP A 77 21.48 3.17 -0.71
C ASP A 77 21.73 3.40 0.79
N GLY A 78 20.66 3.74 1.53
CA GLY A 78 20.70 4.07 2.95
C GLY A 78 21.27 5.47 3.26
N LYS A 79 21.73 6.19 2.25
CA LYS A 79 22.27 7.56 2.38
C LYS A 79 21.39 8.59 1.67
N VAL A 80 20.97 8.25 0.45
CA VAL A 80 20.13 9.13 -0.38
C VAL A 80 19.09 8.28 -1.07
N SER A 81 17.83 8.57 -0.84
CA SER A 81 16.75 8.04 -1.67
C SER A 81 16.92 8.59 -3.08
N LYS A 82 16.97 7.72 -4.08
CA LYS A 82 17.11 8.12 -5.48
C LYS A 82 15.77 8.38 -6.15
N ASP A 83 14.66 8.19 -5.44
CA ASP A 83 13.28 8.32 -5.95
C ASP A 83 13.04 7.59 -7.28
N ILE A 84 13.75 6.47 -7.49
CA ILE A 84 13.62 5.61 -8.66
C ILE A 84 12.83 4.38 -8.25
N PRO A 85 11.64 4.15 -8.80
CA PRO A 85 10.87 2.95 -8.50
C PRO A 85 11.64 1.68 -8.87
N PHE A 86 11.48 0.64 -8.06
CA PHE A 86 11.91 -0.70 -8.41
C PHE A 86 10.76 -1.44 -9.09
N GLY A 87 11.03 -2.01 -10.28
CA GLY A 87 10.07 -2.82 -11.00
C GLY A 87 9.11 -2.02 -11.88
N TYR A 88 7.86 -2.48 -11.93
CA TYR A 88 6.81 -1.94 -12.79
C TYR A 88 5.94 -0.92 -12.07
N ILE A 89 5.50 0.11 -12.81
CA ILE A 89 4.36 0.96 -12.45
C ILE A 89 3.38 0.97 -13.62
N ILE A 90 2.12 0.66 -13.33
CA ILE A 90 1.00 0.65 -14.28
C ILE A 90 0.00 1.71 -13.84
N GLU A 91 -0.39 2.59 -14.75
CA GLU A 91 -1.38 3.65 -14.52
C GLU A 91 -2.30 3.75 -15.72
N ASN A 92 -3.60 3.77 -15.49
CA ASN A 92 -4.63 3.86 -16.54
C ASN A 92 -4.44 2.86 -17.67
N GLY A 93 -4.15 1.61 -17.34
CA GLY A 93 -3.98 0.52 -18.30
C GLY A 93 -2.71 0.60 -19.15
N LYS A 94 -1.70 1.31 -18.68
CA LYS A 94 -0.41 1.45 -19.37
C LYS A 94 0.76 1.22 -18.42
N VAL A 95 1.78 0.52 -18.88
CA VAL A 95 3.08 0.46 -18.19
C VAL A 95 3.77 1.81 -18.38
N ILE A 96 3.76 2.65 -17.34
CA ILE A 96 4.35 3.99 -17.41
C ILE A 96 5.82 4.01 -17.00
N TYR A 97 6.26 2.97 -16.29
CA TYR A 97 7.65 2.79 -15.87
C TYR A 97 7.97 1.30 -15.68
N LYS A 98 9.19 0.93 -15.99
CA LYS A 98 9.77 -0.36 -15.63
C LYS A 98 11.29 -0.26 -15.48
N SER A 99 11.85 -0.92 -14.47
CA SER A 99 13.30 -1.03 -14.26
C SER A 99 13.90 -2.29 -14.88
N HIS A 100 13.05 -3.21 -15.34
CA HIS A 100 13.41 -4.47 -16.02
C HIS A 100 12.26 -4.97 -16.88
N SER A 101 12.45 -6.11 -17.57
CA SER A 101 11.42 -6.72 -18.44
C SER A 101 11.14 -8.19 -18.10
N ARG A 102 11.52 -8.65 -16.89
CA ARG A 102 11.23 -9.99 -16.41
C ARG A 102 9.85 -10.08 -15.76
N GLU A 103 9.32 -11.30 -15.66
CA GLU A 103 8.15 -11.56 -14.83
C GLU A 103 8.46 -11.29 -13.36
N SER A 104 7.51 -10.74 -12.65
CA SER A 104 7.61 -10.36 -11.24
C SER A 104 6.23 -10.33 -10.61
N ASP A 105 6.20 -10.28 -9.28
CA ASP A 105 4.96 -10.14 -8.53
C ASP A 105 4.44 -8.71 -8.63
N ILE A 106 3.26 -8.56 -9.22
CA ILE A 106 2.59 -7.28 -9.43
C ILE A 106 1.27 -7.26 -8.67
N ILE A 107 1.06 -6.19 -7.93
CA ILE A 107 -0.13 -5.90 -7.14
C ILE A 107 -0.87 -4.78 -7.85
N GLY A 108 -2.14 -4.96 -8.18
CA GLY A 108 -2.88 -3.91 -8.85
C GLY A 108 -4.40 -4.05 -8.77
N MET A 109 -5.07 -3.05 -9.32
CA MET A 109 -6.52 -3.03 -9.48
C MET A 109 -6.88 -3.31 -10.93
N SER A 110 -7.87 -4.18 -11.15
CA SER A 110 -8.38 -4.46 -12.50
C SER A 110 -9.36 -3.38 -12.98
N ASN A 111 -9.69 -3.41 -14.27
CA ASN A 111 -10.76 -2.60 -14.85
C ASN A 111 -12.12 -2.82 -14.17
N ASP A 112 -12.33 -4.01 -13.58
CA ASP A 112 -13.54 -4.37 -12.82
C ASP A 112 -13.40 -4.07 -11.32
N ASN A 113 -12.42 -3.27 -10.93
CA ASN A 113 -12.16 -2.85 -9.55
C ASN A 113 -11.89 -4.02 -8.58
N LYS A 114 -11.22 -5.06 -9.08
CA LYS A 114 -10.74 -6.20 -8.27
C LYS A 114 -9.25 -6.10 -8.03
N LEU A 115 -8.84 -6.41 -6.81
CA LEU A 115 -7.44 -6.53 -6.46
C LEU A 115 -6.84 -7.75 -7.19
N MET A 116 -5.88 -7.50 -8.07
CA MET A 116 -5.16 -8.51 -8.84
C MET A 116 -3.78 -8.75 -8.26
N LEU A 117 -3.44 -9.99 -8.02
CA LEU A 117 -2.10 -10.44 -7.64
C LEU A 117 -1.59 -11.38 -8.74
N VAL A 118 -0.63 -10.92 -9.53
CA VAL A 118 -0.15 -11.67 -10.70
C VAL A 118 1.36 -11.76 -10.73
N HIS A 119 1.88 -12.91 -11.18
CA HIS A 119 3.30 -13.07 -11.50
C HIS A 119 3.44 -12.99 -13.02
N ALA A 120 3.85 -11.82 -13.53
CA ALA A 120 3.86 -11.52 -14.95
C ALA A 120 4.82 -10.35 -15.27
N THR A 121 5.01 -10.06 -16.55
CA THR A 121 5.52 -8.74 -16.97
C THR A 121 4.44 -7.69 -16.81
N GLY A 122 4.83 -6.42 -16.73
CA GLY A 122 3.86 -5.32 -16.65
C GLY A 122 2.92 -5.28 -17.84
N GLU A 123 3.44 -5.53 -19.04
CA GLU A 123 2.66 -5.58 -20.28
C GLU A 123 1.62 -6.70 -20.24
N LYS A 124 2.00 -7.88 -19.70
CA LYS A 124 1.07 -9.00 -19.55
C LYS A 124 0.00 -8.71 -18.50
N ALA A 125 0.36 -8.08 -17.40
CA ALA A 125 -0.61 -7.66 -16.38
C ALA A 125 -1.67 -6.70 -16.96
N VAL A 126 -1.26 -5.76 -17.82
CA VAL A 126 -2.20 -4.87 -18.54
C VAL A 126 -3.11 -5.66 -19.47
N GLU A 127 -2.57 -6.61 -20.26
CA GLU A 127 -3.39 -7.49 -21.11
C GLU A 127 -4.42 -8.30 -20.30
N MET A 128 -4.09 -8.67 -19.07
CA MET A 128 -4.99 -9.38 -18.15
C MET A 128 -6.07 -8.45 -17.53
N GLY A 129 -6.04 -7.16 -17.84
CA GLY A 129 -7.04 -6.20 -17.38
C GLY A 129 -6.62 -5.34 -16.18
N MET A 130 -5.34 -5.26 -15.85
CA MET A 130 -4.87 -4.38 -14.79
C MET A 130 -4.89 -2.91 -15.27
N ARG A 131 -5.62 -2.06 -14.53
CA ARG A 131 -5.69 -0.62 -14.80
C ARG A 131 -4.62 0.17 -14.06
N ASP A 132 -4.34 -0.21 -12.81
CA ASP A 132 -3.34 0.41 -11.95
C ASP A 132 -2.55 -0.69 -11.24
N GLY A 133 -1.25 -0.51 -11.07
CA GLY A 133 -0.46 -1.53 -10.40
C GLY A 133 0.98 -1.11 -10.14
N LEU A 134 1.63 -1.88 -9.29
CA LEU A 134 3.04 -1.75 -8.93
C LEU A 134 3.65 -3.12 -8.61
N GLU A 135 4.96 -3.23 -8.78
CA GLU A 135 5.71 -4.41 -8.37
C GLU A 135 6.07 -4.32 -6.90
N PHE A 136 5.58 -5.25 -6.12
CA PHE A 136 5.97 -5.48 -4.72
C PHE A 136 5.44 -6.84 -4.24
N GLY A 137 5.77 -7.20 -3.00
CA GLY A 137 5.33 -8.44 -2.37
C GLY A 137 5.84 -8.55 -0.93
N PRO A 138 5.64 -9.71 -0.31
CA PRO A 138 4.99 -10.91 -0.85
C PRO A 138 3.47 -10.80 -0.96
N PHE A 139 2.85 -11.69 -1.76
CA PHE A 139 1.42 -11.94 -1.69
C PHE A 139 1.11 -12.63 -0.36
N LEU A 140 -0.02 -12.31 0.24
CA LEU A 140 -0.37 -12.76 1.60
C LEU A 140 -1.57 -13.69 1.62
N ILE A 141 -2.62 -13.37 0.86
CA ILE A 141 -3.83 -14.18 0.70
C ILE A 141 -4.18 -14.20 -0.78
N ILE A 142 -4.41 -15.38 -1.35
CA ILE A 142 -4.84 -15.57 -2.75
C ILE A 142 -6.08 -16.46 -2.74
N ASP A 143 -7.20 -15.98 -3.27
CA ASP A 143 -8.47 -16.71 -3.35
C ASP A 143 -8.87 -17.33 -1.99
N GLY A 144 -8.78 -16.57 -0.93
CA GLY A 144 -9.10 -16.99 0.44
C GLY A 144 -8.07 -17.91 1.08
N LYS A 145 -6.95 -18.19 0.42
CA LYS A 145 -5.89 -19.07 0.93
C LYS A 145 -4.70 -18.26 1.41
N ARG A 146 -4.42 -18.37 2.71
CA ARG A 146 -3.23 -17.82 3.34
C ARG A 146 -1.97 -18.40 2.70
N GLN A 147 -1.05 -17.53 2.33
CA GLN A 147 0.26 -17.93 1.84
C GLN A 147 1.14 -18.39 2.99
N THR A 148 1.97 -19.40 2.71
CA THR A 148 2.88 -20.02 3.68
C THR A 148 4.34 -19.66 3.38
N ASN A 149 5.27 -20.06 4.27
CA ASN A 149 6.70 -19.80 4.10
C ASN A 149 7.08 -18.31 4.07
N LEU A 150 6.25 -17.45 4.67
CA LEU A 150 6.56 -16.04 4.81
C LEU A 150 7.66 -15.84 5.85
N LYS A 151 8.58 -14.91 5.57
CA LYS A 151 9.66 -14.58 6.50
C LYS A 151 9.09 -14.01 7.81
N PRO A 152 9.53 -14.50 8.99
CA PRO A 152 9.00 -14.06 10.29
C PRO A 152 9.61 -12.70 10.74
N THR A 153 9.96 -11.83 9.80
CA THR A 153 10.55 -10.53 10.10
C THR A 153 9.49 -9.56 10.60
N LYS A 154 9.85 -8.79 11.62
CA LYS A 154 9.01 -7.73 12.18
C LYS A 154 9.35 -6.38 11.54
N ALA A 155 8.32 -5.56 11.32
CA ALA A 155 8.47 -4.18 10.84
C ALA A 155 7.16 -3.42 11.08
N ALA A 156 7.18 -2.11 10.90
CA ALA A 156 5.99 -1.37 10.52
C ALA A 156 5.49 -1.94 9.18
N ARG A 157 4.19 -2.16 9.04
CA ARG A 157 3.63 -2.82 7.86
C ARG A 157 2.56 -1.96 7.19
N ASN A 158 2.48 -2.14 5.89
CA ASN A 158 1.46 -1.59 5.04
C ASN A 158 0.99 -2.70 4.11
N MET A 159 -0.30 -3.01 4.14
CA MET A 159 -0.88 -4.12 3.39
C MET A 159 -2.16 -3.66 2.71
N ILE A 160 -2.36 -4.08 1.46
CA ILE A 160 -3.60 -3.90 0.73
C ILE A 160 -4.35 -5.22 0.66
N ALA A 161 -5.67 -5.18 0.82
CA ALA A 161 -6.51 -6.35 0.73
C ALA A 161 -7.88 -6.03 0.13
N GLN A 162 -8.57 -7.04 -0.33
CA GLN A 162 -9.95 -6.95 -0.78
C GLN A 162 -10.78 -8.10 -0.22
N ARG A 163 -12.03 -7.80 0.09
CA ARG A 163 -13.09 -8.73 0.49
C ARG A 163 -13.87 -9.20 -0.74
N ASP A 164 -14.63 -10.28 -0.59
CA ASP A 164 -15.49 -10.80 -1.67
C ASP A 164 -16.61 -9.83 -2.09
N ASP A 165 -17.04 -8.96 -1.18
CA ASP A 165 -18.03 -7.91 -1.47
C ASP A 165 -17.43 -6.67 -2.17
N GLY A 166 -16.13 -6.69 -2.47
CA GLY A 166 -15.41 -5.65 -3.19
C GLY A 166 -14.76 -4.59 -2.30
N ILE A 167 -15.07 -4.53 -1.02
CA ILE A 167 -14.49 -3.57 -0.08
C ILE A 167 -12.97 -3.73 -0.05
N ILE A 168 -12.25 -2.61 -0.21
CA ILE A 168 -10.79 -2.56 -0.07
C ILE A 168 -10.41 -2.26 1.38
N LEU A 169 -9.39 -2.94 1.85
CA LEU A 169 -8.80 -2.76 3.16
C LEU A 169 -7.34 -2.35 3.03
N PHE A 170 -6.92 -1.31 3.76
CA PHE A 170 -5.50 -1.04 3.99
C PHE A 170 -5.21 -1.22 5.47
N LEU A 171 -4.30 -2.13 5.79
CA LEU A 171 -3.78 -2.30 7.15
C LEU A 171 -2.43 -1.60 7.24
N VAL A 172 -2.35 -0.59 8.09
CA VAL A 172 -1.12 0.15 8.37
C VAL A 172 -0.79 0.01 9.84
N THR A 173 0.44 -0.35 10.19
CA THR A 173 0.89 -0.44 11.58
C THR A 173 2.18 0.33 11.79
N ASP A 174 2.32 0.94 12.95
CA ASP A 174 3.62 1.38 13.43
C ASP A 174 4.48 0.17 13.87
N GLY A 175 5.76 0.38 14.07
CA GLY A 175 6.67 -0.64 14.58
C GLY A 175 8.10 -0.43 14.12
N LEU A 176 8.99 -1.24 14.70
CA LEU A 176 10.40 -1.31 14.36
C LEU A 176 10.79 -2.76 14.04
N SER A 177 11.98 -2.98 13.53
CA SER A 177 12.47 -4.32 13.15
C SER A 177 12.48 -5.35 14.30
N TYR A 178 12.46 -4.90 15.54
CA TYR A 178 12.40 -5.76 16.72
C TYR A 178 11.06 -5.73 17.46
N SER A 179 10.17 -4.79 17.16
CA SER A 179 8.91 -4.60 17.88
C SER A 179 7.69 -4.45 16.98
N GLY A 180 7.86 -4.38 15.68
CA GLY A 180 6.77 -4.32 14.71
C GLY A 180 5.99 -5.64 14.59
N ILE A 181 5.21 -5.78 13.55
CA ILE A 181 4.42 -6.99 13.29
C ILE A 181 5.04 -7.86 12.19
N THR A 182 4.78 -9.16 12.25
CA THR A 182 5.07 -10.12 11.18
C THR A 182 4.01 -10.08 10.09
N PHE A 183 4.28 -10.71 8.94
CA PHE A 183 3.25 -10.91 7.91
C PHE A 183 2.05 -11.71 8.43
N ASN A 184 2.31 -12.78 9.20
CA ASN A 184 1.25 -13.63 9.74
C ASN A 184 0.33 -12.87 10.69
N GLU A 185 0.87 -12.01 11.56
CA GLU A 185 0.06 -11.16 12.43
C GLU A 185 -0.82 -10.18 11.64
N GLY A 186 -0.30 -9.64 10.52
CA GLY A 186 -1.10 -8.82 9.60
C GLY A 186 -2.19 -9.62 8.88
N ILE A 187 -1.88 -10.82 8.41
CA ILE A 187 -2.85 -11.72 7.79
C ILE A 187 -3.97 -12.07 8.77
N ASP A 188 -3.63 -12.35 10.03
CA ASP A 188 -4.63 -12.66 11.08
C ASP A 188 -5.66 -11.52 11.23
N VAL A 189 -5.20 -10.27 11.17
CA VAL A 189 -6.10 -9.11 11.19
C VAL A 189 -6.96 -9.07 9.93
N LEU A 190 -6.34 -9.16 8.76
CA LEU A 190 -7.05 -9.05 7.48
C LEU A 190 -8.11 -10.14 7.30
N GLU A 191 -7.81 -11.38 7.69
CA GLU A 191 -8.79 -12.49 7.66
C GLU A 191 -9.97 -12.26 8.60
N LYS A 192 -9.72 -11.74 9.81
CA LYS A 192 -10.81 -11.38 10.76
C LYS A 192 -11.78 -10.37 10.16
N TYR A 193 -11.28 -9.46 9.30
CA TYR A 193 -12.09 -8.47 8.60
C TYR A 193 -12.56 -8.95 7.22
N GLY A 194 -12.40 -10.24 6.90
CA GLY A 194 -12.99 -10.87 5.73
C GLY A 194 -12.21 -10.73 4.43
N ALA A 195 -10.92 -10.40 4.50
CA ALA A 195 -10.09 -10.33 3.29
C ALA A 195 -9.93 -11.71 2.63
N THR A 196 -10.10 -11.78 1.32
CA THR A 196 -9.89 -12.99 0.50
C THR A 196 -8.73 -12.84 -0.48
N THR A 197 -8.27 -11.62 -0.70
CA THR A 197 -7.08 -11.29 -1.47
C THR A 197 -6.27 -10.25 -0.70
N ALA A 198 -4.96 -10.45 -0.54
CA ALA A 198 -4.11 -9.50 0.17
C ALA A 198 -2.65 -9.59 -0.27
N ALA A 199 -1.97 -8.46 -0.24
CA ALA A 199 -0.54 -8.33 -0.51
C ALA A 199 0.14 -7.31 0.40
N ASN A 200 1.43 -7.52 0.63
CA ASN A 200 2.28 -6.58 1.35
C ASN A 200 2.73 -5.44 0.43
N LEU A 201 2.71 -4.24 0.94
CA LEU A 201 3.30 -3.04 0.36
C LEU A 201 4.57 -2.67 1.12
N ASP A 202 5.30 -1.65 0.65
CA ASP A 202 6.55 -1.23 1.31
C ASP A 202 6.29 -0.79 2.75
N GLY A 203 7.11 -1.32 3.64
CA GLY A 203 6.98 -1.16 5.08
C GLY A 203 8.14 -0.40 5.71
N GLY A 204 8.39 -0.68 6.99
CA GLY A 204 9.49 -0.06 7.73
C GLY A 204 9.37 1.46 7.77
N ALA A 205 10.49 2.16 7.52
CA ALA A 205 10.55 3.62 7.52
C ALA A 205 9.67 4.29 6.44
N SER A 206 9.27 3.54 5.41
CA SER A 206 8.41 4.06 4.33
C SER A 206 6.93 4.04 4.69
N THR A 207 6.53 3.30 5.73
CA THR A 207 5.13 3.13 6.13
C THR A 207 4.47 4.46 6.48
N GLN A 208 3.51 4.87 5.67
CA GLN A 208 2.78 6.13 5.82
C GLN A 208 1.30 5.95 5.51
N LEU A 209 0.45 6.50 6.36
CA LEU A 209 -0.98 6.67 6.16
C LEU A 209 -1.32 8.14 6.29
N VAL A 210 -1.80 8.73 5.22
CA VAL A 210 -2.27 10.13 5.17
C VAL A 210 -3.78 10.14 5.05
N VAL A 211 -4.43 10.94 5.88
CA VAL A 211 -5.89 11.14 5.85
C VAL A 211 -6.17 12.63 5.90
N ASN A 212 -6.91 13.14 4.93
CA ASN A 212 -7.25 14.56 4.80
C ASN A 212 -6.01 15.48 4.91
N GLY A 213 -4.91 15.07 4.30
CA GLY A 213 -3.66 15.83 4.26
C GLY A 213 -2.79 15.74 5.51
N GLU A 214 -3.15 14.90 6.48
CA GLU A 214 -2.40 14.70 7.72
C GLU A 214 -1.86 13.28 7.83
N LEU A 215 -0.60 13.15 8.27
CA LEU A 215 0.04 11.86 8.54
C LEU A 215 -0.52 11.28 9.84
N LEU A 216 -1.20 10.14 9.74
CA LEU A 216 -1.89 9.52 10.86
C LEU A 216 -0.97 8.63 11.71
N ASN A 217 -0.08 7.90 11.07
CA ASN A 217 0.90 7.04 11.76
C ASN A 217 2.19 7.81 12.09
N SER A 218 3.11 7.17 12.82
CA SER A 218 4.37 7.76 13.27
C SER A 218 5.57 7.02 12.66
N PRO A 219 5.94 7.31 11.40
CA PRO A 219 7.08 6.68 10.75
C PRO A 219 8.37 6.94 11.52
N LYS A 220 9.22 5.93 11.61
CA LYS A 220 10.53 5.99 12.25
C LYS A 220 11.60 5.37 11.36
N ASN A 221 12.81 5.88 11.44
CA ASN A 221 13.96 5.24 10.80
C ASN A 221 14.37 3.96 11.55
N ALA A 222 15.37 3.25 11.02
CA ALA A 222 15.86 2.01 11.62
C ALA A 222 16.40 2.17 13.07
N LEU A 223 16.78 3.36 13.47
CA LEU A 223 17.24 3.69 14.83
C LEU A 223 16.08 4.12 15.75
N GLY A 224 14.84 4.07 15.28
CA GLY A 224 13.67 4.51 16.04
C GLY A 224 13.49 6.02 16.13
N ILE A 225 14.20 6.79 15.31
CA ILE A 225 14.07 8.25 15.27
C ILE A 225 12.84 8.62 14.41
N PRO A 226 11.92 9.44 14.94
CA PRO A 226 10.74 9.87 14.20
C PRO A 226 11.08 10.62 12.91
N ILE A 227 10.29 10.42 11.88
CA ILE A 227 10.32 11.15 10.61
C ILE A 227 9.01 11.95 10.50
N PRO A 228 8.93 13.19 10.98
CA PRO A 228 7.67 13.88 11.27
C PRO A 228 6.73 14.08 10.07
N LYS A 229 7.26 14.13 8.85
CA LYS A 229 6.47 14.27 7.61
C LYS A 229 6.50 12.99 6.75
N GLY A 230 7.05 11.91 7.27
CA GLY A 230 7.39 10.74 6.49
C GLY A 230 8.56 11.00 5.54
N ARG A 231 9.21 9.93 5.10
CA ARG A 231 10.25 10.01 4.07
C ARG A 231 9.63 10.20 2.68
N THR A 232 10.43 10.63 1.72
CA THR A 232 10.01 10.63 0.31
C THR A 232 9.80 9.21 -0.19
N VAL A 233 8.76 9.01 -1.00
CA VAL A 233 8.36 7.75 -1.60
C VAL A 233 8.09 7.94 -3.09
N VAL A 234 8.10 6.87 -3.86
CA VAL A 234 8.02 6.95 -5.34
C VAL A 234 6.61 6.77 -5.88
N ASN A 235 5.77 6.07 -5.14
CA ASN A 235 4.36 5.85 -5.49
C ASN A 235 3.53 5.52 -4.24
N GLY A 236 2.25 5.44 -4.41
CA GLY A 236 1.30 5.06 -3.38
C GLY A 236 -0.05 4.70 -3.95
N TRP A 237 -0.95 4.26 -3.08
CA TRP A 237 -2.37 4.10 -3.38
C TRP A 237 -3.14 5.27 -2.79
N GLY A 238 -3.95 5.91 -3.60
CA GLY A 238 -4.85 6.99 -3.19
C GLY A 238 -6.31 6.54 -3.19
N VAL A 239 -7.08 7.11 -2.26
CA VAL A 239 -8.54 6.97 -2.22
C VAL A 239 -9.14 8.33 -2.56
N PHE A 240 -9.93 8.37 -3.62
CA PHE A 240 -10.50 9.58 -4.21
C PHE A 240 -12.01 9.62 -3.96
N ILE A 241 -12.40 10.39 -2.96
CA ILE A 241 -13.80 10.59 -2.58
C ILE A 241 -14.31 11.90 -3.20
N ASP A 242 -15.46 11.85 -3.88
CA ASP A 242 -16.12 13.01 -4.50
C ASP A 242 -16.76 13.96 -3.46
#